data_f7c71bda4a6dd62cc474bfea8e543575
#
_entry.id   f7c71bda4a6dd62cc474bfea8e543575
#
_cell.length_a   1.000
_cell.length_b   1.000
_cell.length_c   1.000
_cell.angle_alpha   90.00
_cell.angle_beta   90.00
_cell.angle_gamma   90.00
#
_symmetry.space_group_name_H-M   'P 1'
#
loop_
_entity.id
_entity.type
_entity.pdbx_description
1 polymer ?
#
loop_
_entity_poly.entity_id
_entity_poly.type
_entity_poly.pdbx_seq_one_letter_code
_entity_poly.pdbx_strand_id
1 'polypeptide(L)'
;MSGASALCRSDSDSRTPPPRTIGTIPRRAPGRTSRGRSCCLEAVLNKIVVGLGNPGEQYRQTRHNVGWMVLDRLADRAGWSGRGRSKDASAVVGGRFRGLDLLLVKPQTYMNESGIAVRKVLARERAPLGELLVVVDDFALPFGKLRFREGGGPGGHNGLRSIIGELENEAFSRLRVGIGAPDGHFVDHVLTKFEPDERQRLDELLDAAADAVEAWAREGTNKAATRFNAFELRPADEDRLAPPGEVEGPPGPDGIRRTKTGWRRVLSRRRSPEEDA
;
A
#
# COMPACT_ATOMS: atom_id res chain seq x y z
N MET A 1 22.56 -45.06 -56.43
CA MET A 1 21.31 -45.72 -56.91
C MET A 1 20.23 -44.82 -56.48
N SER A 2 19.79 -44.04 -57.47
CA SER A 2 18.48 -43.98 -58.13
C SER A 2 17.43 -43.47 -57.15
N GLY A 3 16.92 -42.30 -57.29
CA GLY A 3 16.13 -41.64 -58.33
C GLY A 3 14.77 -41.41 -57.71
N ALA A 4 14.00 -40.41 -57.88
CA ALA A 4 13.55 -39.67 -58.99
C ALA A 4 12.78 -38.42 -58.53
N SER A 5 12.92 -37.38 -59.34
CA SER A 5 12.09 -36.17 -59.39
C SER A 5 10.63 -36.48 -59.76
N ALA A 6 9.72 -35.68 -59.20
CA ALA A 6 8.41 -35.46 -59.81
C ALA A 6 8.05 -33.97 -59.68
N LEU A 7 8.14 -33.28 -60.80
CA LEU A 7 7.50 -31.99 -61.10
C LEU A 7 5.96 -32.18 -61.17
N CYS A 8 5.21 -31.28 -60.59
CA CYS A 8 3.83 -31.10 -60.98
C CYS A 8 3.47 -29.61 -61.11
N ARG A 9 2.76 -29.35 -62.16
CA ARG A 9 2.56 -28.10 -62.91
C ARG A 9 1.60 -27.13 -62.20
N SER A 10 1.86 -25.86 -62.53
CA SER A 10 1.01 -24.70 -62.37
C SER A 10 -0.30 -24.85 -63.19
N ASP A 11 -1.43 -24.54 -62.61
CA ASP A 11 -2.61 -24.09 -63.32
C ASP A 11 -3.16 -22.80 -62.66
N SER A 12 -3.03 -21.74 -63.46
CA SER A 12 -3.62 -20.43 -63.26
C SER A 12 -5.05 -20.43 -63.78
N ASP A 13 -6.04 -20.24 -62.92
CA ASP A 13 -7.41 -19.91 -63.42
C ASP A 13 -7.82 -18.54 -62.82
N SER A 14 -7.68 -17.55 -63.65
CA SER A 14 -8.13 -16.17 -63.46
C SER A 14 -9.60 -16.04 -63.81
N ARG A 15 -10.50 -15.95 -62.83
CA ARG A 15 -11.88 -15.50 -63.08
C ARG A 15 -12.20 -14.27 -62.26
N THR A 16 -12.24 -13.14 -62.94
CA THR A 16 -12.73 -11.84 -62.45
C THR A 16 -14.26 -11.86 -62.34
N PRO A 17 -14.87 -11.53 -61.22
CA PRO A 17 -16.31 -11.35 -61.13
C PRO A 17 -16.76 -9.98 -61.67
N PRO A 18 -18.00 -9.87 -62.23
CA PRO A 18 -18.51 -8.65 -62.81
C PRO A 18 -18.86 -7.55 -61.81
N PRO A 19 -18.93 -6.26 -62.24
CA PRO A 19 -19.17 -5.13 -61.37
C PRO A 19 -20.60 -5.09 -60.81
N ARG A 20 -20.73 -4.90 -59.51
CA ARG A 20 -22.02 -4.71 -58.83
C ARG A 20 -22.52 -3.29 -59.02
N THR A 21 -23.75 -3.20 -59.47
CA THR A 21 -24.55 -1.99 -59.67
C THR A 21 -24.75 -1.24 -58.38
N ILE A 22 -24.45 0.07 -58.38
CA ILE A 22 -24.60 0.99 -57.23
C ILE A 22 -26.10 1.29 -57.08
N GLY A 23 -26.69 0.70 -56.01
CA GLY A 23 -28.06 1.03 -55.59
C GLY A 23 -28.07 2.37 -54.82
N THR A 24 -28.97 3.24 -55.25
CA THR A 24 -29.21 4.59 -54.65
C THR A 24 -29.63 4.47 -53.19
N ILE A 25 -28.86 5.09 -52.30
CA ILE A 25 -29.16 5.18 -50.85
C ILE A 25 -30.18 6.30 -50.63
N PRO A 26 -31.32 6.06 -49.97
CA PRO A 26 -32.25 7.13 -49.61
C PRO A 26 -31.67 8.03 -48.53
N ARG A 27 -31.71 9.36 -48.73
CA ARG A 27 -31.34 10.39 -47.75
C ARG A 27 -32.25 10.28 -46.52
N ARG A 28 -31.68 9.87 -45.40
CA ARG A 28 -32.32 9.92 -44.09
C ARG A 28 -32.21 11.30 -43.49
N ALA A 29 -33.33 11.86 -43.03
CA ALA A 29 -33.48 13.16 -42.43
C ALA A 29 -32.57 13.33 -41.18
N PRO A 30 -32.18 14.58 -40.79
CA PRO A 30 -31.36 14.82 -39.62
C PRO A 30 -32.16 14.57 -38.35
N GLY A 31 -31.93 13.40 -37.73
CA GLY A 31 -32.46 13.06 -36.42
C GLY A 31 -31.61 13.67 -35.32
N ARG A 32 -32.30 14.44 -34.48
CA ARG A 32 -31.98 14.87 -33.10
C ARG A 32 -30.55 14.58 -32.62
N THR A 33 -29.80 15.64 -32.44
CA THR A 33 -28.59 15.66 -31.67
C THR A 33 -28.86 15.14 -30.25
N SER A 34 -28.61 13.86 -30.03
CA SER A 34 -28.37 13.35 -28.68
C SER A 34 -27.09 14.03 -28.18
N ARG A 35 -27.25 14.97 -27.27
CA ARG A 35 -26.11 15.48 -26.50
C ARG A 35 -25.35 14.28 -25.98
N GLY A 36 -24.19 14.00 -26.57
CA GLY A 36 -23.25 13.03 -26.09
C GLY A 36 -22.87 13.48 -24.67
N ARG A 37 -23.36 12.78 -23.68
CA ARG A 37 -22.71 12.77 -22.38
C ARG A 37 -21.32 12.22 -22.67
N SER A 38 -20.35 13.12 -22.76
CA SER A 38 -18.95 12.77 -22.59
C SER A 38 -18.86 12.11 -21.22
N CYS A 39 -19.01 10.81 -21.18
CA CYS A 39 -18.66 10.01 -20.04
C CYS A 39 -17.13 9.99 -20.04
N CYS A 40 -16.53 11.10 -19.58
CA CYS A 40 -15.21 11.01 -18.98
C CYS A 40 -15.42 10.08 -17.78
N LEU A 41 -15.23 8.78 -17.98
CA LEU A 41 -14.91 7.88 -16.90
C LEU A 41 -13.59 8.46 -16.35
N GLU A 42 -13.68 9.36 -15.40
CA GLU A 42 -12.56 9.59 -14.49
C GLU A 42 -12.29 8.22 -13.91
N ALA A 43 -11.23 7.59 -14.41
CA ALA A 43 -10.73 6.37 -13.82
C ALA A 43 -10.47 6.73 -12.36
N VAL A 44 -11.30 6.20 -11.46
CA VAL A 44 -11.08 6.36 -10.03
C VAL A 44 -9.72 5.72 -9.78
N LEU A 45 -8.70 6.56 -9.66
CA LEU A 45 -7.33 6.11 -9.46
C LEU A 45 -7.24 5.59 -8.03
N ASN A 46 -7.25 4.28 -7.89
CA ASN A 46 -7.03 3.65 -6.60
C ASN A 46 -5.60 3.97 -6.13
N LYS A 47 -5.49 4.50 -4.93
CA LYS A 47 -4.20 4.59 -4.25
C LYS A 47 -3.76 3.17 -3.89
N ILE A 48 -2.62 2.72 -4.41
CA ILE A 48 -2.09 1.39 -4.17
C ILE A 48 -1.03 1.46 -3.09
N VAL A 49 -1.28 0.75 -1.99
CA VAL A 49 -0.34 0.65 -0.87
C VAL A 49 0.17 -0.78 -0.79
N VAL A 50 1.47 -0.96 -1.01
CA VAL A 50 2.15 -2.24 -0.93
C VAL A 50 2.91 -2.31 0.39
N GLY A 51 2.57 -3.26 1.25
CA GLY A 51 3.40 -3.59 2.42
C GLY A 51 4.36 -4.73 2.07
N LEU A 52 5.64 -4.56 2.33
CA LEU A 52 6.62 -5.63 2.13
C LEU A 52 6.67 -6.57 3.34
N GLY A 53 6.94 -7.84 3.07
CA GLY A 53 7.04 -8.91 4.06
C GLY A 53 7.26 -10.26 3.40
N ASN A 54 7.62 -11.27 4.19
CA ASN A 54 7.77 -12.65 3.77
C ASN A 54 6.54 -13.49 4.16
N PRO A 55 6.07 -14.38 3.29
CA PRO A 55 4.99 -15.31 3.62
C PRO A 55 5.47 -16.40 4.59
N GLY A 56 4.55 -16.88 5.43
CA GLY A 56 4.79 -17.92 6.40
C GLY A 56 4.62 -17.46 7.84
N GLU A 57 4.10 -18.34 8.71
CA GLU A 57 3.78 -18.00 10.10
C GLU A 57 5.04 -17.62 10.90
N GLN A 58 6.20 -18.22 10.57
CA GLN A 58 7.48 -17.92 11.22
C GLN A 58 7.93 -16.46 11.01
N TYR A 59 7.51 -15.82 9.92
CA TYR A 59 7.88 -14.42 9.60
C TYR A 59 6.87 -13.38 10.05
N ARG A 60 5.68 -13.81 10.46
CA ARG A 60 4.53 -12.95 10.72
C ARG A 60 4.82 -11.79 11.68
N GLN A 61 5.65 -12.04 12.68
CA GLN A 61 5.99 -11.06 13.73
C GLN A 61 7.42 -10.54 13.62
N THR A 62 8.12 -10.80 12.51
CA THR A 62 9.49 -10.30 12.33
C THR A 62 9.50 -8.83 11.91
N ARG A 63 10.62 -8.16 12.17
CA ARG A 63 10.84 -6.76 11.78
C ARG A 63 10.65 -6.54 10.28
N HIS A 64 11.07 -7.51 9.45
CA HIS A 64 10.94 -7.46 8.00
C HIS A 64 9.47 -7.48 7.51
N ASN A 65 8.54 -7.90 8.35
CA ASN A 65 7.12 -7.93 8.06
C ASN A 65 6.37 -6.68 8.58
N VAL A 66 7.07 -5.64 9.06
CA VAL A 66 6.41 -4.41 9.54
C VAL A 66 5.53 -3.77 8.48
N GLY A 67 5.91 -3.85 7.19
CA GLY A 67 5.08 -3.38 6.10
C GLY A 67 3.71 -4.07 6.05
N TRP A 68 3.67 -5.38 6.26
CA TRP A 68 2.41 -6.13 6.34
C TRP A 68 1.61 -5.76 7.58
N MET A 69 2.28 -5.56 8.74
CA MET A 69 1.62 -5.17 9.99
C MET A 69 0.93 -3.81 9.86
N VAL A 70 1.55 -2.85 9.18
CA VAL A 70 0.94 -1.53 8.88
C VAL A 70 -0.32 -1.69 8.02
N LEU A 71 -0.28 -2.55 7.00
CA LEU A 71 -1.44 -2.80 6.16
C LEU A 71 -2.56 -3.53 6.91
N ASP A 72 -2.22 -4.45 7.81
CA ASP A 72 -3.21 -5.10 8.68
C ASP A 72 -3.88 -4.08 9.58
N ARG A 73 -3.12 -3.19 10.23
CA ARG A 73 -3.65 -2.09 11.04
C ARG A 73 -4.61 -1.20 10.24
N LEU A 74 -4.25 -0.86 9.00
CA LEU A 74 -5.09 -0.04 8.14
C LEU A 74 -6.35 -0.79 7.70
N ALA A 75 -6.25 -2.09 7.39
CA ALA A 75 -7.39 -2.95 7.06
C ALA A 75 -8.35 -3.09 8.25
N ASP A 76 -7.84 -3.22 9.48
CA ASP A 76 -8.63 -3.25 10.70
C ASP A 76 -9.42 -1.95 10.90
N ARG A 77 -8.75 -0.81 10.76
CA ARG A 77 -9.38 0.53 10.83
C ARG A 77 -10.48 0.73 9.78
N ALA A 78 -10.30 0.14 8.59
CA ALA A 78 -11.25 0.22 7.49
C ALA A 78 -12.39 -0.82 7.59
N GLY A 79 -12.34 -1.75 8.55
CA GLY A 79 -13.28 -2.86 8.66
C GLY A 79 -13.15 -3.88 7.53
N TRP A 80 -11.96 -4.04 6.97
CA TRP A 80 -11.65 -4.95 5.85
C TRP A 80 -10.97 -6.24 6.28
N SER A 81 -10.68 -6.43 7.55
CA SER A 81 -10.02 -7.63 8.08
C SER A 81 -10.78 -8.90 7.67
N GLY A 82 -10.04 -9.91 7.26
CA GLY A 82 -10.60 -11.16 6.76
C GLY A 82 -11.24 -11.10 5.36
N ARG A 83 -11.30 -9.94 4.70
CA ARG A 83 -11.88 -9.78 3.35
C ARG A 83 -10.85 -9.90 2.23
N GLY A 84 -9.59 -10.13 2.56
CA GLY A 84 -8.51 -10.25 1.58
C GLY A 84 -8.73 -11.38 0.58
N ARG A 85 -8.37 -11.13 -0.68
CA ARG A 85 -8.39 -12.12 -1.75
C ARG A 85 -6.98 -12.40 -2.23
N SER A 86 -6.67 -13.65 -2.53
CA SER A 86 -5.41 -13.99 -3.19
C SER A 86 -5.51 -13.70 -4.69
N LYS A 87 -4.66 -12.82 -5.21
CA LYS A 87 -4.61 -12.46 -6.62
C LYS A 87 -3.20 -11.96 -7.00
N ASP A 88 -2.71 -12.34 -8.17
CA ASP A 88 -1.41 -11.88 -8.72
C ASP A 88 -0.23 -12.14 -7.77
N ALA A 89 -0.20 -13.32 -7.14
CA ALA A 89 0.77 -13.67 -6.09
C ALA A 89 0.77 -12.67 -4.91
N SER A 90 -0.38 -12.06 -4.62
CA SER A 90 -0.58 -11.11 -3.53
C SER A 90 -1.88 -11.39 -2.77
N ALA A 91 -1.89 -11.10 -1.48
CA ALA A 91 -3.13 -10.90 -0.75
C ALA A 91 -3.56 -9.44 -0.93
N VAL A 92 -4.73 -9.23 -1.48
CA VAL A 92 -5.25 -7.89 -1.80
C VAL A 92 -6.57 -7.65 -1.08
N VAL A 93 -6.73 -6.48 -0.52
CA VAL A 93 -7.99 -5.98 0.04
C VAL A 93 -8.11 -4.50 -0.27
N GLY A 94 -9.29 -4.04 -0.58
CA GLY A 94 -9.48 -2.64 -0.89
C GLY A 94 -10.94 -2.24 -0.93
N GLY A 95 -11.16 -0.94 -1.03
CA GLY A 95 -12.46 -0.32 -1.06
C GLY A 95 -12.36 1.16 -0.72
N ARG A 96 -13.50 1.76 -0.42
CA ARG A 96 -13.56 3.17 -0.04
C ARG A 96 -13.46 3.33 1.47
N PHE A 97 -12.44 4.04 1.91
CA PHE A 97 -12.19 4.34 3.31
C PHE A 97 -11.98 5.83 3.51
N ARG A 98 -12.82 6.47 4.34
CA ARG A 98 -12.78 7.92 4.62
C ARG A 98 -12.71 8.80 3.36
N GLY A 99 -13.42 8.40 2.29
CA GLY A 99 -13.46 9.13 1.02
C GLY A 99 -12.30 8.83 0.06
N LEU A 100 -11.39 7.93 0.41
CA LEU A 100 -10.28 7.49 -0.42
C LEU A 100 -10.55 6.10 -0.98
N ASP A 101 -10.26 5.88 -2.24
CA ASP A 101 -10.27 4.56 -2.85
C ASP A 101 -8.86 3.95 -2.71
N LEU A 102 -8.74 2.95 -1.83
CA LEU A 102 -7.47 2.33 -1.46
C LEU A 102 -7.44 0.87 -1.88
N LEU A 103 -6.28 0.42 -2.35
CA LEU A 103 -5.97 -0.99 -2.56
C LEU A 103 -4.73 -1.34 -1.74
N LEU A 104 -4.89 -2.19 -0.73
CA LEU A 104 -3.82 -2.71 0.10
C LEU A 104 -3.34 -4.03 -0.49
N VAL A 105 -2.03 -4.15 -0.67
CA VAL A 105 -1.38 -5.27 -1.36
C VAL A 105 -0.26 -5.82 -0.49
N LYS A 106 -0.37 -7.10 -0.12
CA LYS A 106 0.71 -7.85 0.54
C LYS A 106 1.23 -8.91 -0.44
N PRO A 107 2.39 -8.71 -1.09
CA PRO A 107 3.00 -9.74 -1.93
C PRO A 107 3.12 -11.06 -1.16
N GLN A 108 2.73 -12.16 -1.78
CA GLN A 108 2.83 -13.52 -1.21
C GLN A 108 4.04 -14.27 -1.80
N THR A 109 4.98 -13.53 -2.36
CA THR A 109 6.31 -14.00 -2.78
C THR A 109 7.30 -13.77 -1.66
N TYR A 110 8.47 -14.41 -1.73
CA TYR A 110 9.58 -14.00 -0.87
C TYR A 110 10.01 -12.58 -1.18
N MET A 111 10.67 -11.94 -0.21
CA MET A 111 11.05 -10.52 -0.26
C MET A 111 11.78 -10.14 -1.57
N ASN A 112 12.72 -10.96 -2.01
CA ASN A 112 13.51 -10.75 -3.23
C ASN A 112 12.72 -10.91 -4.55
N GLU A 113 11.46 -11.35 -4.49
CA GLU A 113 10.57 -11.53 -5.64
C GLU A 113 9.33 -10.62 -5.58
N SER A 114 9.29 -9.71 -4.59
CA SER A 114 8.13 -8.83 -4.37
C SER A 114 7.77 -7.99 -5.60
N GLY A 115 8.75 -7.63 -6.42
CA GLY A 115 8.56 -6.84 -7.64
C GLY A 115 7.64 -7.51 -8.65
N ILE A 116 7.72 -8.85 -8.81
CA ILE A 116 6.86 -9.62 -9.73
C ILE A 116 5.38 -9.41 -9.38
N ALA A 117 5.05 -9.50 -8.09
CA ALA A 117 3.70 -9.32 -7.61
C ALA A 117 3.22 -7.86 -7.80
N VAL A 118 4.07 -6.88 -7.45
CA VAL A 118 3.76 -5.46 -7.59
C VAL A 118 3.53 -5.07 -9.05
N ARG A 119 4.38 -5.51 -9.97
CA ARG A 119 4.21 -5.27 -11.41
C ARG A 119 2.88 -5.79 -11.94
N LYS A 120 2.49 -7.02 -11.55
CA LYS A 120 1.20 -7.61 -11.94
C LYS A 120 0.01 -6.80 -11.43
N VAL A 121 0.06 -6.34 -10.17
CA VAL A 121 -1.00 -5.51 -9.59
C VAL A 121 -1.10 -4.17 -10.31
N LEU A 122 0.00 -3.45 -10.52
CA LEU A 122 0.00 -2.16 -11.22
C LEU A 122 -0.54 -2.29 -12.66
N ALA A 123 -0.13 -3.34 -13.39
CA ALA A 123 -0.62 -3.60 -14.73
C ALA A 123 -2.13 -3.86 -14.76
N ARG A 124 -2.64 -4.65 -13.80
CA ARG A 124 -4.08 -4.94 -13.67
C ARG A 124 -4.89 -3.70 -13.36
N GLU A 125 -4.45 -2.91 -12.39
CA GLU A 125 -5.15 -1.69 -11.96
C GLU A 125 -4.92 -0.51 -12.90
N ARG A 126 -4.01 -0.65 -13.87
CA ARG A 126 -3.57 0.42 -14.79
C ARG A 126 -3.14 1.67 -14.04
N ALA A 127 -2.54 1.48 -12.85
CA ALA A 127 -2.16 2.55 -11.97
C ALA A 127 -0.78 3.13 -12.35
N PRO A 128 -0.64 4.44 -12.42
CA PRO A 128 0.66 5.08 -12.59
C PRO A 128 1.50 4.96 -11.31
N LEU A 129 2.83 5.05 -11.44
CA LEU A 129 3.75 4.95 -10.31
C LEU A 129 3.53 6.04 -9.23
N GLY A 130 2.99 7.18 -9.59
CA GLY A 130 2.63 8.24 -8.63
C GLY A 130 1.52 7.84 -7.65
N GLU A 131 0.73 6.80 -7.98
CA GLU A 131 -0.32 6.24 -7.13
C GLU A 131 0.15 5.03 -6.29
N LEU A 132 1.45 4.71 -6.36
CA LEU A 132 2.07 3.62 -5.60
C LEU A 132 2.80 4.15 -4.36
N LEU A 133 2.46 3.61 -3.20
CA LEU A 133 3.25 3.72 -1.97
C LEU A 133 3.73 2.33 -1.55
N VAL A 134 5.03 2.21 -1.28
CA VAL A 134 5.62 0.99 -0.73
C VAL A 134 6.01 1.23 0.73
N VAL A 135 5.45 0.43 1.65
CA VAL A 135 5.77 0.44 3.08
C VAL A 135 6.82 -0.62 3.36
N VAL A 136 7.93 -0.23 3.96
CA VAL A 136 9.14 -1.06 4.11
C VAL A 136 9.85 -0.75 5.43
N ASP A 137 10.48 -1.76 6.01
CA ASP A 137 11.38 -1.60 7.14
C ASP A 137 12.68 -0.88 6.77
N ASP A 138 13.26 -0.17 7.72
CA ASP A 138 14.54 0.52 7.57
C ASP A 138 15.36 0.39 8.86
N PHE A 139 16.43 -0.39 8.81
CA PHE A 139 17.35 -0.55 9.93
C PHE A 139 18.29 0.65 10.13
N ALA A 140 18.42 1.53 9.14
CA ALA A 140 19.19 2.78 9.29
C ALA A 140 18.41 3.88 10.03
N LEU A 141 17.13 3.65 10.33
CA LEU A 141 16.31 4.54 11.14
C LEU A 141 16.14 3.95 12.55
N PRO A 142 16.20 4.76 13.59
CA PRO A 142 15.85 4.33 14.96
C PRO A 142 14.46 3.69 14.98
N PHE A 143 14.24 2.75 15.91
CA PHE A 143 12.90 2.21 16.15
C PHE A 143 11.92 3.34 16.46
N GLY A 144 10.75 3.30 15.86
CA GLY A 144 9.73 4.32 16.06
C GLY A 144 9.80 5.55 15.17
N LYS A 145 10.78 5.64 14.27
CA LYS A 145 10.90 6.74 13.31
C LYS A 145 10.24 6.38 11.98
N LEU A 146 9.55 7.37 11.39
CA LEU A 146 8.95 7.26 10.06
C LEU A 146 9.68 8.17 9.08
N ARG A 147 9.80 7.72 7.81
CA ARG A 147 10.43 8.54 6.77
C ARG A 147 9.84 8.28 5.39
N PHE A 148 9.23 9.31 4.83
CA PHE A 148 8.83 9.31 3.42
C PHE A 148 9.99 9.63 2.48
N ARG A 149 9.97 9.00 1.30
CA ARG A 149 10.81 9.30 0.15
C ARG A 149 9.99 9.16 -1.14
N GLU A 150 10.15 10.08 -2.09
CA GLU A 150 9.47 10.01 -3.40
C GLU A 150 10.15 9.06 -4.39
N GLY A 151 11.37 8.65 -4.10
CA GLY A 151 12.15 7.78 -4.99
C GLY A 151 13.52 7.47 -4.41
N GLY A 152 14.41 6.92 -5.27
CA GLY A 152 15.79 6.62 -4.97
C GLY A 152 16.11 5.13 -4.92
N GLY A 153 17.37 4.77 -4.77
CA GLY A 153 17.88 3.40 -4.77
C GLY A 153 17.30 2.50 -3.67
N PRO A 154 17.61 1.21 -3.70
CA PRO A 154 17.02 0.22 -2.78
C PRO A 154 17.53 0.35 -1.34
N GLY A 155 18.66 1.01 -1.11
CA GLY A 155 19.26 1.18 0.22
C GLY A 155 19.56 -0.15 0.93
N GLY A 156 19.94 -1.19 0.19
CA GLY A 156 20.20 -2.53 0.71
C GLY A 156 18.97 -3.40 0.90
N HIS A 157 17.76 -2.88 0.79
CA HIS A 157 16.53 -3.63 1.00
C HIS A 157 16.18 -4.48 -0.23
N ASN A 158 16.14 -5.83 -0.06
CA ASN A 158 15.93 -6.78 -1.16
C ASN A 158 14.58 -6.62 -1.85
N GLY A 159 13.52 -6.34 -1.12
CA GLY A 159 12.19 -6.11 -1.69
C GLY A 159 12.14 -4.85 -2.57
N LEU A 160 12.76 -3.75 -2.14
CA LEU A 160 12.89 -2.54 -2.97
C LEU A 160 13.73 -2.81 -4.22
N ARG A 161 14.83 -3.55 -4.09
CA ARG A 161 15.66 -3.95 -5.24
C ARG A 161 14.83 -4.74 -6.26
N SER A 162 14.03 -5.69 -5.79
CA SER A 162 13.12 -6.48 -6.64
C SER A 162 12.10 -5.60 -7.36
N ILE A 163 11.45 -4.67 -6.64
CA ILE A 163 10.45 -3.77 -7.24
C ILE A 163 11.09 -2.86 -8.29
N ILE A 164 12.23 -2.26 -7.97
CA ILE A 164 12.97 -1.40 -8.91
C ILE A 164 13.36 -2.17 -10.16
N GLY A 165 13.88 -3.41 -10.02
CA GLY A 165 14.25 -4.25 -11.15
C GLY A 165 13.07 -4.63 -12.05
N GLU A 166 11.90 -4.96 -11.46
CA GLU A 166 10.71 -5.36 -12.22
C GLU A 166 9.97 -4.18 -12.87
N LEU A 167 10.05 -2.99 -12.27
CA LEU A 167 9.42 -1.78 -12.79
C LEU A 167 10.37 -0.96 -13.67
N GLU A 168 11.68 -1.28 -13.65
CA GLU A 168 12.75 -0.51 -14.30
C GLU A 168 12.69 1.00 -13.96
N ASN A 169 12.20 1.29 -12.74
CA ASN A 169 11.95 2.66 -12.30
C ASN A 169 12.05 2.79 -10.77
N GLU A 170 12.63 3.89 -10.31
CA GLU A 170 12.82 4.22 -8.91
C GLU A 170 11.84 5.30 -8.41
N ALA A 171 11.07 5.92 -9.30
CA ALA A 171 10.21 7.08 -9.00
C ALA A 171 8.83 6.64 -8.47
N PHE A 172 8.82 5.99 -7.31
CA PHE A 172 7.60 5.68 -6.56
C PHE A 172 7.77 6.02 -5.08
N SER A 173 6.67 6.36 -4.43
CA SER A 173 6.67 6.76 -3.02
C SER A 173 6.98 5.60 -2.09
N ARG A 174 7.70 5.89 -1.01
CA ARG A 174 8.08 4.93 0.03
C ARG A 174 7.83 5.51 1.40
N LEU A 175 7.23 4.71 2.27
CA LEU A 175 7.20 4.93 3.71
C LEU A 175 8.19 3.95 4.34
N ARG A 176 9.28 4.47 4.87
CA ARG A 176 10.28 3.71 5.61
C ARG A 176 9.93 3.75 7.09
N VAL A 177 9.81 2.57 7.68
CA VAL A 177 9.49 2.37 9.09
C VAL A 177 10.75 1.96 9.82
N GLY A 178 11.23 2.76 10.75
CA GLY A 178 12.43 2.49 11.52
C GLY A 178 12.26 1.28 12.43
N ILE A 179 13.17 0.33 12.28
CA ILE A 179 13.22 -0.91 13.08
C ILE A 179 14.47 -1.01 13.97
N GLY A 180 15.26 0.07 14.05
CA GLY A 180 16.50 0.12 14.80
C GLY A 180 17.69 -0.52 14.08
N ALA A 181 18.88 -0.12 14.49
CA ALA A 181 20.12 -0.66 13.96
C ALA A 181 20.39 -2.09 14.49
N PRO A 182 20.99 -2.96 13.69
CA PRO A 182 21.39 -4.29 14.16
C PRO A 182 22.61 -4.23 15.08
N ASP A 183 22.60 -5.07 16.12
CA ASP A 183 23.79 -5.30 16.96
C ASP A 183 24.80 -6.28 16.32
N GLY A 184 24.53 -6.76 15.11
CA GLY A 184 25.30 -7.75 14.38
C GLY A 184 24.97 -7.79 12.90
N HIS A 185 24.78 -8.99 12.35
CA HIS A 185 24.41 -9.14 10.94
C HIS A 185 23.00 -8.62 10.67
N PHE A 186 22.86 -7.72 9.67
CA PHE A 186 21.59 -7.08 9.32
C PHE A 186 20.52 -8.08 8.87
N VAL A 187 20.90 -9.20 8.22
CA VAL A 187 19.95 -10.24 7.77
C VAL A 187 19.27 -10.90 8.95
N ASP A 188 20.02 -11.20 9.99
CA ASP A 188 19.47 -11.84 11.18
C ASP A 188 18.56 -10.86 11.92
N HIS A 189 18.95 -9.59 12.03
CA HIS A 189 18.15 -8.55 12.68
C HIS A 189 16.75 -8.41 12.05
N VAL A 190 16.65 -8.30 10.74
CA VAL A 190 15.35 -8.12 10.07
C VAL A 190 14.44 -9.35 10.17
N LEU A 191 15.01 -10.54 10.34
CA LEU A 191 14.26 -11.79 10.51
C LEU A 191 13.95 -12.11 11.98
N THR A 192 14.44 -11.31 12.94
CA THR A 192 14.04 -11.45 14.35
C THR A 192 12.73 -10.74 14.64
N LYS A 193 12.09 -11.10 15.74
CA LYS A 193 10.92 -10.42 16.28
C LYS A 193 11.36 -9.13 17.00
N PHE A 194 10.42 -8.22 17.16
CA PHE A 194 10.65 -7.03 18.00
C PHE A 194 10.93 -7.44 19.45
N GLU A 195 11.84 -6.73 20.09
CA GLU A 195 12.17 -6.92 21.50
C GLU A 195 10.96 -6.60 22.41
N PRO A 196 10.91 -7.10 23.65
CA PRO A 196 9.78 -6.88 24.54
C PRO A 196 9.41 -5.39 24.71
N ASP A 197 10.38 -4.51 24.85
CA ASP A 197 10.17 -3.07 25.03
C ASP A 197 9.67 -2.42 23.72
N GLU A 198 10.24 -2.81 22.56
CA GLU A 198 9.77 -2.37 21.26
C GLU A 198 8.33 -2.85 21.01
N ARG A 199 8.01 -4.09 21.42
CA ARG A 199 6.70 -4.69 21.21
C ARG A 199 5.60 -3.98 21.99
N GLN A 200 5.88 -3.46 23.18
CA GLN A 200 4.94 -2.64 23.94
C GLN A 200 4.53 -1.37 23.19
N ARG A 201 5.42 -0.85 22.35
CA ARG A 201 5.23 0.39 21.59
C ARG A 201 4.96 0.18 20.11
N LEU A 202 4.98 -1.09 19.67
CA LEU A 202 4.77 -1.43 18.27
C LEU A 202 3.38 -1.00 17.78
N ASP A 203 2.35 -1.14 18.61
CA ASP A 203 1.00 -0.72 18.26
C ASP A 203 0.92 0.79 17.99
N GLU A 204 1.61 1.61 18.77
CA GLU A 204 1.68 3.06 18.59
C GLU A 204 2.40 3.41 17.28
N LEU A 205 3.50 2.70 16.96
CA LEU A 205 4.21 2.86 15.69
C LEU A 205 3.35 2.48 14.49
N LEU A 206 2.63 1.36 14.57
CA LEU A 206 1.74 0.89 13.51
C LEU A 206 0.57 1.86 13.30
N ASP A 207 0.03 2.45 14.38
CA ASP A 207 -1.00 3.46 14.30
C ASP A 207 -0.50 4.74 13.61
N ALA A 208 0.68 5.22 13.99
CA ALA A 208 1.30 6.38 13.34
C ALA A 208 1.63 6.12 11.86
N ALA A 209 2.11 4.91 11.53
CA ALA A 209 2.40 4.53 10.16
C ALA A 209 1.10 4.43 9.32
N ALA A 210 0.00 3.93 9.88
CA ALA A 210 -1.29 3.92 9.22
C ALA A 210 -1.82 5.36 8.98
N ASP A 211 -1.68 6.26 9.96
CA ASP A 211 -2.01 7.68 9.78
C ASP A 211 -1.16 8.33 8.68
N ALA A 212 0.12 7.95 8.59
CA ALA A 212 1.03 8.41 7.53
C ALA A 212 0.56 7.95 6.15
N VAL A 213 0.14 6.69 6.01
CA VAL A 213 -0.44 6.15 4.76
C VAL A 213 -1.71 6.90 4.37
N GLU A 214 -2.62 7.18 5.32
CA GLU A 214 -3.84 7.96 5.07
C GLU A 214 -3.51 9.39 4.62
N ALA A 215 -2.52 10.03 5.24
CA ALA A 215 -2.06 11.37 4.86
C ALA A 215 -1.48 11.38 3.44
N TRP A 216 -0.64 10.38 3.10
CA TRP A 216 -0.12 10.23 1.76
C TRP A 216 -1.23 10.06 0.71
N ALA A 217 -2.21 9.23 1.00
CA ALA A 217 -3.31 8.99 0.08
C ALA A 217 -4.16 10.26 -0.18
N ARG A 218 -4.29 11.17 0.81
CA ARG A 218 -5.04 12.44 0.70
C ARG A 218 -4.25 13.56 0.05
N GLU A 219 -2.99 13.71 0.46
CA GLU A 219 -2.24 14.94 0.29
C GLU A 219 -0.99 14.75 -0.57
N GLY A 220 -0.64 13.50 -0.88
CA GLY A 220 0.58 13.14 -1.60
C GLY A 220 1.82 13.09 -0.70
N THR A 221 2.94 12.67 -1.30
CA THR A 221 4.17 12.34 -0.56
C THR A 221 4.79 13.55 0.13
N ASN A 222 4.85 14.71 -0.52
CA ASN A 222 5.53 15.90 0.01
C ASN A 222 4.87 16.41 1.29
N LYS A 223 3.55 16.52 1.32
CA LYS A 223 2.82 16.96 2.51
C LYS A 223 2.86 15.93 3.62
N ALA A 224 2.70 14.64 3.28
CA ALA A 224 2.87 13.55 4.24
C ALA A 224 4.28 13.55 4.83
N ALA A 225 5.32 13.74 4.00
CA ALA A 225 6.71 13.83 4.45
C ALA A 225 6.93 14.97 5.44
N THR A 226 6.36 16.15 5.19
CA THR A 226 6.48 17.30 6.10
C THR A 226 5.93 16.98 7.49
N ARG A 227 4.83 16.22 7.58
CA ARG A 227 4.21 15.86 8.86
C ARG A 227 4.93 14.71 9.58
N PHE A 228 5.32 13.67 8.83
CA PHE A 228 5.73 12.39 9.43
C PHE A 228 7.24 12.15 9.42
N ASN A 229 8.05 12.88 8.64
CA ASN A 229 9.51 12.72 8.71
C ASN A 229 10.10 13.28 10.03
N ALA A 230 9.38 14.17 10.70
CA ALA A 230 9.73 14.65 12.03
C ALA A 230 9.15 13.77 13.15
N PHE A 231 8.30 12.78 12.77
CA PHE A 231 7.71 11.87 13.76
C PHE A 231 8.76 10.91 14.31
N GLU A 232 8.76 10.77 15.61
CA GLU A 232 9.55 9.80 16.35
C GLU A 232 8.77 9.41 17.61
N LEU A 233 8.71 8.12 17.91
CA LEU A 233 8.15 7.66 19.18
C LEU A 233 9.03 8.18 20.31
N ARG A 234 8.41 8.76 21.34
CA ARG A 234 9.16 9.18 22.52
C ARG A 234 9.79 7.97 23.21
N PRO A 235 10.97 8.10 23.82
CA PRO A 235 11.56 7.06 24.64
C PRO A 235 10.57 6.61 25.74
N ALA A 236 10.56 5.33 26.07
CA ALA A 236 9.66 4.79 27.11
C ALA A 236 9.88 5.43 28.49
N ASP A 237 11.09 5.94 28.74
CA ASP A 237 11.46 6.58 30.01
C ASP A 237 10.89 7.99 30.15
N GLU A 238 10.64 8.70 29.04
CA GLU A 238 10.00 10.02 29.09
C GLU A 238 8.51 9.93 29.48
N ASP A 239 7.83 8.84 29.12
CA ASP A 239 6.44 8.60 29.54
C ASP A 239 6.34 8.29 31.05
N ARG A 240 7.41 7.76 31.66
CA ARG A 240 7.50 7.54 33.12
C ARG A 240 7.87 8.80 33.89
N LEU A 241 8.58 9.74 33.25
CA LEU A 241 9.05 10.99 33.85
C LEU A 241 8.09 12.16 33.56
N ALA A 242 7.13 12.03 32.63
CA ALA A 242 6.09 13.03 32.48
C ALA A 242 5.30 13.09 33.80
N PRO A 243 5.35 14.19 34.56
CA PRO A 243 4.49 14.33 35.72
C PRO A 243 3.05 14.10 35.26
N PRO A 244 2.18 13.47 36.08
CA PRO A 244 0.77 13.34 35.73
C PRO A 244 0.30 14.74 35.38
N GLY A 245 -0.03 14.96 34.09
CA GLY A 245 -0.26 16.29 33.56
C GLY A 245 -1.14 17.05 34.50
N GLU A 246 -0.65 18.17 35.01
CA GLU A 246 -1.40 19.02 35.94
C GLU A 246 -2.74 19.33 35.26
N VAL A 247 -3.78 18.74 35.78
CA VAL A 247 -5.14 18.98 35.37
C VAL A 247 -5.52 20.32 36.00
N GLU A 248 -5.11 21.40 35.36
CA GLU A 248 -5.46 22.74 35.81
C GLU A 248 -6.94 23.02 35.48
N GLY A 249 -7.71 23.22 36.49
CA GLY A 249 -9.05 23.77 36.41
C GLY A 249 -10.20 22.82 36.80
N PRO A 250 -11.32 23.38 37.23
CA PRO A 250 -12.54 22.60 37.45
C PRO A 250 -13.01 21.97 36.15
N PRO A 251 -13.71 20.83 36.20
CA PRO A 251 -14.29 20.21 35.01
C PRO A 251 -15.22 21.21 34.32
N GLY A 252 -15.18 21.23 32.98
CA GLY A 252 -16.12 22.01 32.19
C GLY A 252 -17.56 21.58 32.43
N PRO A 253 -18.57 22.33 31.95
CA PRO A 253 -19.97 22.01 32.09
C PRO A 253 -20.37 20.66 31.51
N ASP A 254 -19.48 20.04 30.70
CA ASP A 254 -19.59 18.69 30.13
C ASP A 254 -18.95 17.59 31.02
N GLY A 255 -18.46 17.95 32.23
CA GLY A 255 -17.80 17.03 33.16
C GLY A 255 -16.41 16.57 32.72
N ILE A 256 -15.85 17.13 31.66
CA ILE A 256 -14.56 16.70 31.08
C ILE A 256 -13.44 17.68 31.52
N ARG A 257 -12.41 17.14 32.16
CA ARG A 257 -11.18 17.90 32.46
C ARG A 257 -10.29 17.93 31.20
N ARG A 258 -9.86 19.11 30.79
CA ARG A 258 -9.00 19.31 29.62
C ARG A 258 -7.58 19.66 30.07
N THR A 259 -6.58 19.05 29.42
CA THR A 259 -5.17 19.39 29.61
C THR A 259 -4.82 20.60 28.70
N LYS A 260 -3.78 21.37 29.07
CA LYS A 260 -3.28 22.54 28.31
C LYS A 260 -2.97 22.28 26.82
N THR A 261 -2.72 21.03 26.45
CA THR A 261 -2.36 20.63 25.08
C THR A 261 -3.53 20.22 24.21
N GLY A 262 -4.76 20.22 24.73
CA GLY A 262 -5.98 20.00 23.92
C GLY A 262 -6.21 18.57 23.40
N TRP A 263 -5.40 17.59 23.79
CA TRP A 263 -5.56 16.21 23.36
C TRP A 263 -6.42 15.40 24.33
N ARG A 264 -7.50 14.82 23.83
CA ARG A 264 -8.35 13.91 24.59
C ARG A 264 -7.62 12.57 24.80
N ARG A 265 -7.31 12.23 26.03
CA ARG A 265 -7.07 10.83 26.41
C ARG A 265 -8.45 10.19 26.62
N VAL A 266 -8.90 9.39 25.65
CA VAL A 266 -10.03 8.50 25.85
C VAL A 266 -9.56 7.33 26.70
N LEU A 267 -9.76 7.43 28.01
CA LEU A 267 -9.63 6.26 28.87
C LEU A 267 -10.80 5.34 28.58
N SER A 268 -10.57 4.26 27.83
CA SER A 268 -11.49 3.16 27.76
C SER A 268 -11.61 2.54 29.16
N ARG A 269 -12.72 2.78 29.85
CA ARG A 269 -13.12 2.00 31.02
C ARG A 269 -13.31 0.55 30.57
N ARG A 270 -12.33 -0.31 30.86
CA ARG A 270 -12.58 -1.75 30.95
C ARG A 270 -13.52 -1.92 32.17
N ARG A 271 -14.77 -2.29 31.92
CA ARG A 271 -15.63 -2.85 32.98
C ARG A 271 -15.01 -4.18 33.38
N SER A 272 -14.64 -4.29 34.63
CA SER A 272 -14.31 -5.56 35.27
C SER A 272 -15.62 -6.38 35.34
N PRO A 273 -15.62 -7.66 34.98
CA PRO A 273 -16.77 -8.53 35.20
C PRO A 273 -16.67 -9.17 36.58
N GLU A 274 -17.03 -8.43 37.62
CA GLU A 274 -17.27 -8.97 38.96
C GLU A 274 -18.18 -7.97 39.70
N GLU A 275 -19.48 -8.23 39.62
CA GLU A 275 -20.51 -7.89 40.59
C GLU A 275 -21.88 -8.25 39.99
N ASP A 276 -22.17 -9.54 40.00
CA ASP A 276 -23.51 -10.09 40.08
C ASP A 276 -23.40 -11.49 40.72
N ALA A 277 -23.49 -11.52 42.05
CA ALA A 277 -23.80 -12.69 42.84
C ALA A 277 -24.91 -12.34 43.85
#